data_798c1d382bee5f4e6ad39be863dcf904
#
_entry.id   798c1d382bee5f4e6ad39be863dcf904
#
_cell.length_a   1.000
_cell.length_b   1.000
_cell.length_c   1.000
_cell.angle_alpha   90.00
_cell.angle_beta   90.00
_cell.angle_gamma   90.00
#
_symmetry.space_group_name_H-M   'P 1'
#
loop_
_entity.id
_entity.type
_entity.pdbx_description
1 polymer ?
#
loop_
_entity_poly.entity_id
_entity_poly.type
_entity_poly.pdbx_seq_one_letter_code
_entity_poly.pdbx_strand_id
1 'polypeptide(L)'
;MDAVIGLGSNLGDRLRYLRAAAQELMQIGKVQARSAVYETEPVGGPPQPRYLNAALWLATELLPDKLLAVLHRIERHAGRFRDGERDQPRTLDLDMLLLGTQGDVVMVTSDLVVPHPRLHERAFALRPVLDLAPSLVHPALGVPLSDLLASLPRVDHQTQPIGWL
;
A
#
# COMPACT_ATOMS: atom_id res chain seq x y z
N MET A 1 -9.01 -15.31 -1.56
CA MET A 1 -9.43 -14.08 -0.85
C MET A 1 -8.97 -12.87 -1.62
N ASP A 2 -9.52 -11.71 -1.32
CA ASP A 2 -9.11 -10.46 -1.93
C ASP A 2 -8.30 -9.62 -0.92
N ALA A 3 -7.27 -8.94 -1.44
CA ALA A 3 -6.41 -8.08 -0.65
C ALA A 3 -6.10 -6.77 -1.40
N VAL A 4 -6.13 -5.66 -0.69
CA VAL A 4 -5.63 -4.38 -1.20
C VAL A 4 -4.20 -4.21 -0.70
N ILE A 5 -3.27 -4.15 -1.65
CA ILE A 5 -1.83 -4.03 -1.39
C ILE A 5 -1.38 -2.61 -1.75
N GLY A 6 -0.79 -1.93 -0.77
CA GLY A 6 -0.07 -0.68 -0.98
C GLY A 6 1.35 -0.95 -1.46
N LEU A 7 1.84 -0.14 -2.38
CA LEU A 7 3.20 -0.19 -2.91
C LEU A 7 3.85 1.17 -2.74
N GLY A 8 5.06 1.20 -2.18
CA GLY A 8 5.85 2.41 -1.97
C GLY A 8 7.31 2.22 -2.38
N SER A 9 7.94 3.28 -2.90
CA SER A 9 9.37 3.30 -3.22
C SER A 9 9.90 4.72 -3.20
N ASN A 10 11.09 4.95 -2.59
CA ASN A 10 11.75 6.25 -2.64
C ASN A 10 13.26 6.20 -2.92
N LEU A 11 13.80 5.03 -3.27
CA LEU A 11 15.19 4.86 -3.67
C LEU A 11 15.32 4.23 -5.07
N GLY A 12 16.32 4.66 -5.81
CA GLY A 12 16.66 4.11 -7.12
C GLY A 12 15.58 4.36 -8.19
N ASP A 13 15.38 3.40 -9.07
CA ASP A 13 14.33 3.44 -10.10
C ASP A 13 12.98 3.04 -9.50
N ARG A 14 12.38 4.00 -8.77
CA ARG A 14 11.14 3.84 -8.00
C ARG A 14 10.00 3.21 -8.83
N LEU A 15 9.76 3.74 -10.03
CA LEU A 15 8.66 3.25 -10.88
C LEU A 15 8.90 1.81 -11.36
N ARG A 16 10.14 1.47 -11.69
CA ARG A 16 10.53 0.10 -12.06
C ARG A 16 10.29 -0.86 -10.90
N TYR A 17 10.62 -0.48 -9.65
CA TYR A 17 10.36 -1.33 -8.48
C TYR A 17 8.87 -1.57 -8.28
N LEU A 18 8.02 -0.53 -8.38
CA LEU A 18 6.57 -0.69 -8.24
C LEU A 18 6.01 -1.63 -9.32
N ARG A 19 6.42 -1.45 -10.59
CA ARG A 19 5.96 -2.28 -11.70
C ARG A 19 6.44 -3.73 -11.60
N ALA A 20 7.68 -3.94 -11.20
CA ALA A 20 8.21 -5.29 -10.98
C ALA A 20 7.45 -6.01 -9.86
N ALA A 21 7.16 -5.32 -8.74
CA ALA A 21 6.36 -5.88 -7.67
C ALA A 21 4.93 -6.24 -8.14
N ALA A 22 4.29 -5.38 -8.92
CA ALA A 22 2.97 -5.68 -9.49
C ALA A 22 3.01 -6.91 -10.40
N GLN A 23 4.09 -7.09 -11.20
CA GLN A 23 4.28 -8.28 -12.04
C GLN A 23 4.47 -9.55 -11.21
N GLU A 24 5.25 -9.50 -10.12
CA GLU A 24 5.40 -10.65 -9.21
C GLU A 24 4.07 -11.01 -8.52
N LEU A 25 3.27 -10.02 -8.12
CA LEU A 25 1.97 -10.24 -7.53
C LEU A 25 0.98 -10.89 -8.51
N MET A 26 1.07 -10.60 -9.81
CA MET A 26 0.27 -11.28 -10.85
C MET A 26 0.58 -12.78 -11.00
N GLN A 27 1.72 -13.26 -10.49
CA GLN A 27 2.06 -14.69 -10.51
C GLN A 27 1.36 -15.49 -9.39
N ILE A 28 0.86 -14.81 -8.37
CA ILE A 28 0.23 -15.43 -7.20
C ILE A 28 -1.27 -15.15 -7.08
N GLY A 29 -1.83 -14.43 -8.05
CA GLY A 29 -3.26 -14.12 -8.08
C GLY A 29 -3.65 -13.24 -9.26
N LYS A 30 -4.93 -12.97 -9.35
CA LYS A 30 -5.49 -12.07 -10.37
C LYS A 30 -5.54 -10.64 -9.85
N VAL A 31 -4.83 -9.73 -10.47
CA VAL A 31 -4.98 -8.28 -10.21
C VAL A 31 -6.30 -7.81 -10.80
N GLN A 32 -7.21 -7.38 -9.95
CA GLN A 32 -8.55 -6.92 -10.32
C GLN A 32 -8.57 -5.44 -10.69
N ALA A 33 -7.78 -4.62 -9.98
CA ALA A 33 -7.65 -3.18 -10.23
C ALA A 33 -6.25 -2.68 -9.86
N ARG A 34 -5.84 -1.58 -10.46
CA ARG A 34 -4.60 -0.84 -10.18
C ARG A 34 -4.88 0.64 -10.09
N SER A 35 -4.25 1.30 -9.15
CA SER A 35 -4.34 2.75 -9.02
C SER A 35 -3.40 3.48 -9.98
N ALA A 36 -3.57 4.79 -10.09
CA ALA A 36 -2.51 5.67 -10.54
C ALA A 36 -1.32 5.63 -9.56
N VAL A 37 -0.16 6.09 -10.03
CA VAL A 37 1.06 6.28 -9.23
C VAL A 37 1.13 7.73 -8.78
N TYR A 38 1.31 7.98 -7.51
CA TYR A 38 1.36 9.29 -6.87
C TYR A 38 2.76 9.57 -6.32
N GLU A 39 3.30 10.76 -6.58
CA GLU A 39 4.51 11.22 -5.93
C GLU A 39 4.15 12.00 -4.66
N THR A 40 4.76 11.62 -3.53
CA THR A 40 4.43 12.18 -2.20
C THR A 40 5.68 12.54 -1.41
N GLU A 41 5.56 13.52 -0.52
CA GLU A 41 6.61 13.79 0.46
C GLU A 41 6.73 12.64 1.47
N PRO A 42 7.94 12.39 2.01
CA PRO A 42 8.11 11.45 3.11
C PRO A 42 7.36 11.91 4.35
N VAL A 43 6.78 10.96 5.09
CA VAL A 43 6.13 11.21 6.38
C VAL A 43 7.00 10.63 7.49
N GLY A 44 7.67 11.52 8.23
CA GLY A 44 8.61 11.13 9.30
C GLY A 44 9.97 10.66 8.77
N GLY A 45 10.83 10.23 9.71
CA GLY A 45 12.19 9.78 9.41
C GLY A 45 13.19 10.91 9.10
N PRO A 46 14.41 10.55 8.66
CA PRO A 46 15.42 11.52 8.23
C PRO A 46 15.03 12.21 6.93
N PRO A 47 15.69 13.32 6.52
CA PRO A 47 15.55 13.87 5.17
C PRO A 47 15.81 12.78 4.11
N GLN A 48 14.86 12.59 3.21
CA GLN A 48 14.90 11.49 2.24
C GLN A 48 14.15 11.87 0.96
N PRO A 49 14.40 11.17 -0.17
CA PRO A 49 13.70 11.42 -1.43
C PRO A 49 12.19 11.19 -1.32
N ARG A 50 11.45 11.83 -2.23
CA ARG A 50 10.00 11.63 -2.39
C ARG A 50 9.67 10.18 -2.72
N TYR A 51 8.55 9.71 -2.19
CA TYR A 51 8.00 8.41 -2.51
C TYR A 51 7.18 8.43 -3.80
N LEU A 52 7.19 7.30 -4.50
CA LEU A 52 6.10 6.91 -5.38
C LEU A 52 5.23 5.92 -4.64
N ASN A 53 3.92 6.17 -4.60
CA ASN A 53 2.93 5.32 -3.96
C ASN A 53 1.84 4.92 -4.94
N ALA A 54 1.40 3.68 -4.84
CA ALA A 54 0.30 3.11 -5.61
C ALA A 54 -0.41 2.03 -4.78
N ALA A 55 -1.53 1.53 -5.29
CA ALA A 55 -2.21 0.39 -4.73
C ALA A 55 -2.71 -0.55 -5.83
N LEU A 56 -2.88 -1.82 -5.50
CA LEU A 56 -3.55 -2.79 -6.36
C LEU A 56 -4.51 -3.66 -5.55
N TRP A 57 -5.54 -4.17 -6.22
CA TRP A 57 -6.48 -5.15 -5.67
C TRP A 57 -6.16 -6.51 -6.24
N LEU A 58 -5.79 -7.44 -5.37
CA LEU A 58 -5.37 -8.79 -5.71
C LEU A 58 -6.39 -9.83 -5.21
N ALA A 59 -6.93 -10.63 -6.11
CA ALA A 59 -7.62 -11.85 -5.76
C ALA A 59 -6.64 -13.03 -5.77
N THR A 60 -6.49 -13.72 -4.64
CA THR A 60 -5.54 -14.83 -4.48
C THR A 60 -6.13 -15.97 -3.64
N GLU A 61 -5.59 -17.17 -3.82
CA GLU A 61 -5.91 -18.32 -2.99
C GLU A 61 -5.02 -18.43 -1.74
N LEU A 62 -3.98 -17.62 -1.66
CA LEU A 62 -3.09 -17.59 -0.51
C LEU A 62 -3.82 -17.12 0.75
N LEU A 63 -3.52 -17.74 1.88
CA LEU A 63 -3.93 -17.25 3.19
C LEU A 63 -3.15 -15.98 3.56
N PRO A 64 -3.66 -15.13 4.47
CA PRO A 64 -3.04 -13.84 4.80
C PRO A 64 -1.57 -13.94 5.24
N ASP A 65 -1.23 -14.94 6.05
CA ASP A 65 0.15 -15.19 6.50
C ASP A 65 1.08 -15.56 5.34
N LYS A 66 0.60 -16.35 4.39
CA LYS A 66 1.37 -16.74 3.19
C LYS A 66 1.53 -15.57 2.23
N LEU A 67 0.48 -14.77 2.05
CA LEU A 67 0.58 -13.54 1.27
C LEU A 67 1.60 -12.58 1.88
N LEU A 68 1.56 -12.36 3.21
CA LEU A 68 2.55 -11.52 3.92
C LEU A 68 3.99 -12.01 3.68
N ALA A 69 4.22 -13.32 3.77
CA ALA A 69 5.53 -13.91 3.50
C ALA A 69 6.00 -13.67 2.05
N VAL A 70 5.08 -13.70 1.09
CA VAL A 70 5.37 -13.37 -0.32
C VAL A 70 5.70 -11.89 -0.47
N LEU A 71 4.94 -10.97 0.14
CA LEU A 71 5.24 -9.52 0.10
C LEU A 71 6.66 -9.25 0.62
N HIS A 72 7.01 -9.82 1.77
CA HIS A 72 8.37 -9.69 2.33
C HIS A 72 9.45 -10.28 1.43
N ARG A 73 9.17 -11.37 0.70
CA ARG A 73 10.10 -11.95 -0.27
C ARG A 73 10.33 -11.00 -1.45
N ILE A 74 9.28 -10.40 -1.99
CA ILE A 74 9.36 -9.42 -3.10
C ILE A 74 10.19 -8.21 -2.67
N GLU A 75 9.96 -7.68 -1.47
CA GLU A 75 10.76 -6.58 -0.92
C GLU A 75 12.25 -6.94 -0.84
N ARG A 76 12.59 -8.13 -0.34
CA ARG A 76 13.99 -8.59 -0.26
C ARG A 76 14.63 -8.71 -1.65
N HIS A 77 13.91 -9.22 -2.65
CA HIS A 77 14.40 -9.28 -4.04
C HIS A 77 14.64 -7.89 -4.62
N ALA A 78 13.87 -6.88 -4.20
CA ALA A 78 14.10 -5.49 -4.55
C ALA A 78 15.26 -4.83 -3.77
N GLY A 79 15.99 -5.58 -2.95
CA GLY A 79 17.13 -5.07 -2.18
C GLY A 79 16.75 -4.37 -0.88
N ARG A 80 15.53 -4.56 -0.38
CA ARG A 80 15.15 -4.03 0.95
C ARG A 80 15.80 -4.85 2.05
N PHE A 81 16.59 -4.18 2.89
CA PHE A 81 17.10 -4.72 4.14
C PHE A 81 16.30 -4.13 5.31
N ARG A 82 15.82 -4.99 6.21
CA ARG A 82 15.11 -4.58 7.44
C ARG A 82 16.13 -4.59 8.58
N ASP A 83 16.69 -3.43 8.89
CA ASP A 83 17.66 -3.23 9.99
C ASP A 83 17.00 -2.89 11.33
N GLY A 84 15.67 -2.88 11.37
CA GLY A 84 14.88 -2.58 12.57
C GLY A 84 14.56 -1.09 12.76
N GLU A 85 15.17 -0.17 12.02
CA GLU A 85 14.83 1.24 12.08
C GLU A 85 13.56 1.56 11.27
N ARG A 86 12.71 2.42 11.86
CA ARG A 86 11.46 2.85 11.22
C ARG A 86 11.69 4.03 10.29
N ASP A 87 10.80 4.15 9.30
CA ASP A 87 10.70 5.29 8.37
C ASP A 87 12.00 5.60 7.60
N GLN A 88 12.87 4.60 7.40
CA GLN A 88 14.08 4.70 6.59
C GLN A 88 13.76 4.66 5.09
N PRO A 89 14.61 5.29 4.24
CA PRO A 89 14.50 5.17 2.78
C PRO A 89 14.53 3.70 2.32
N ARG A 90 13.72 3.37 1.31
CA ARG A 90 13.61 1.98 0.85
C ARG A 90 13.35 1.86 -0.65
N THR A 91 13.92 0.81 -1.24
CA THR A 91 13.73 0.49 -2.65
C THR A 91 12.29 0.08 -2.94
N LEU A 92 11.68 -0.70 -2.03
CA LEU A 92 10.30 -1.17 -2.15
C LEU A 92 9.69 -1.40 -0.76
N ASP A 93 8.44 -1.00 -0.59
CA ASP A 93 7.60 -1.24 0.58
C ASP A 93 6.25 -1.81 0.11
N LEU A 94 5.85 -2.95 0.66
CA LEU A 94 4.59 -3.61 0.34
C LEU A 94 3.79 -3.83 1.61
N ASP A 95 2.66 -3.14 1.73
CA ASP A 95 1.76 -3.23 2.88
C ASP A 95 0.43 -3.87 2.48
N MET A 96 -0.06 -4.81 3.29
CA MET A 96 -1.43 -5.30 3.22
C MET A 96 -2.36 -4.29 3.90
N LEU A 97 -3.09 -3.51 3.09
CA LEU A 97 -3.90 -2.39 3.59
C LEU A 97 -5.28 -2.83 4.04
N LEU A 98 -5.96 -3.66 3.21
CA LEU A 98 -7.30 -4.17 3.45
C LEU A 98 -7.40 -5.63 3.00
N LEU A 99 -8.32 -6.38 3.57
CA LEU A 99 -8.68 -7.74 3.20
C LEU A 99 -10.20 -7.88 3.01
N GLY A 100 -10.61 -8.88 2.21
CA GLY A 100 -12.01 -9.17 1.89
C GLY A 100 -12.46 -8.58 0.57
N THR A 101 -13.54 -9.11 0.01
CA THR A 101 -14.08 -8.72 -1.31
C THR A 101 -14.57 -7.27 -1.36
N GLN A 102 -14.82 -6.69 -0.20
CA GLN A 102 -15.20 -5.27 -0.01
C GLN A 102 -14.21 -4.54 0.91
N GLY A 103 -13.03 -5.13 1.17
CA GLY A 103 -12.07 -4.58 2.13
C GLY A 103 -12.58 -4.62 3.57
N ASP A 104 -13.49 -5.53 3.89
CA ASP A 104 -14.36 -5.56 5.07
C ASP A 104 -13.85 -6.46 6.21
N VAL A 105 -12.73 -7.16 6.00
CA VAL A 105 -12.16 -8.07 6.99
C VAL A 105 -11.31 -7.33 8.01
N VAL A 106 -11.59 -7.57 9.30
CA VAL A 106 -10.73 -7.16 10.41
C VAL A 106 -9.98 -8.38 10.94
N MET A 107 -8.65 -8.31 10.97
CA MET A 107 -7.79 -9.38 11.44
C MET A 107 -6.67 -8.81 12.32
N VAL A 108 -6.42 -9.44 13.44
CA VAL A 108 -5.32 -9.09 14.36
C VAL A 108 -4.60 -10.37 14.76
N THR A 109 -3.33 -10.47 14.38
CA THR A 109 -2.41 -11.55 14.78
C THR A 109 -1.12 -10.94 15.32
N SER A 110 -0.16 -11.77 15.76
CA SER A 110 1.18 -11.30 16.16
C SER A 110 1.93 -10.57 15.05
N ASP A 111 1.72 -10.98 13.80
CA ASP A 111 2.53 -10.56 12.65
C ASP A 111 1.78 -9.70 11.64
N LEU A 112 0.44 -9.69 11.72
CA LEU A 112 -0.42 -9.00 10.77
C LEU A 112 -1.63 -8.35 11.45
N VAL A 113 -1.81 -7.07 11.20
CA VAL A 113 -3.02 -6.32 11.55
C VAL A 113 -3.62 -5.73 10.29
N VAL A 114 -4.88 -6.07 10.01
CA VAL A 114 -5.66 -5.54 8.87
C VAL A 114 -7.04 -5.10 9.38
N PRO A 115 -7.53 -3.92 9.05
CA PRO A 115 -6.90 -2.90 8.20
C PRO A 115 -5.53 -2.48 8.73
N HIS A 116 -4.64 -2.05 7.82
CA HIS A 116 -3.32 -1.56 8.25
C HIS A 116 -3.49 -0.49 9.34
N PRO A 117 -2.83 -0.58 10.49
CA PRO A 117 -3.11 0.24 11.68
C PRO A 117 -3.08 1.75 11.45
N ARG A 118 -2.27 2.21 10.49
CA ARG A 118 -2.11 3.62 10.15
C ARG A 118 -2.74 4.01 8.81
N LEU A 119 -3.62 3.17 8.22
CA LEU A 119 -4.24 3.48 6.94
C LEU A 119 -5.02 4.81 7.01
N HIS A 120 -5.79 5.00 8.06
CA HIS A 120 -6.63 6.19 8.28
C HIS A 120 -5.87 7.51 8.47
N GLU A 121 -4.56 7.44 8.74
CA GLU A 121 -3.68 8.60 8.97
C GLU A 121 -2.82 8.96 7.75
N ARG A 122 -2.89 8.18 6.65
CA ARG A 122 -1.94 8.23 5.56
C ARG A 122 -2.61 8.57 4.23
N ALA A 123 -2.59 9.84 3.85
CA ALA A 123 -3.13 10.28 2.56
C ALA A 123 -2.50 9.55 1.37
N PHE A 124 -1.18 9.27 1.42
CA PHE A 124 -0.44 8.56 0.38
C PHE A 124 -0.89 7.09 0.20
N ALA A 125 -1.53 6.49 1.20
CA ALA A 125 -2.13 5.17 1.10
C ALA A 125 -3.62 5.25 0.74
N LEU A 126 -4.38 6.17 1.36
CA LEU A 126 -5.82 6.34 1.12
C LEU A 126 -6.10 6.74 -0.34
N ARG A 127 -5.31 7.65 -0.91
CA ARG A 127 -5.53 8.15 -2.26
C ARG A 127 -5.49 7.04 -3.32
N PRO A 128 -4.43 6.21 -3.40
CA PRO A 128 -4.41 5.09 -4.32
C PRO A 128 -5.52 4.05 -4.07
N VAL A 129 -5.89 3.80 -2.81
CA VAL A 129 -6.98 2.87 -2.49
C VAL A 129 -8.32 3.36 -3.02
N LEU A 130 -8.58 4.66 -2.95
CA LEU A 130 -9.81 5.27 -3.49
C LEU A 130 -9.91 5.21 -5.01
N ASP A 131 -8.78 5.15 -5.73
CA ASP A 131 -8.79 4.87 -7.18
C ASP A 131 -9.31 3.46 -7.49
N LEU A 132 -9.06 2.49 -6.59
CA LEU A 132 -9.51 1.11 -6.77
C LEU A 132 -11.01 0.95 -6.51
N ALA A 133 -11.50 1.59 -5.45
CA ALA A 133 -12.90 1.55 -5.05
C ALA A 133 -13.27 2.80 -4.21
N PRO A 134 -13.90 3.80 -4.84
CA PRO A 134 -14.23 5.08 -4.17
C PRO A 134 -15.18 4.98 -2.99
N SER A 135 -15.98 3.92 -2.93
CA SER A 135 -17.02 3.71 -1.90
C SER A 135 -16.57 2.88 -0.69
N LEU A 136 -15.28 2.54 -0.59
CA LEU A 136 -14.77 1.75 0.52
C LEU A 136 -14.94 2.45 1.87
N VAL A 137 -15.34 1.66 2.86
CA VAL A 137 -15.47 2.05 4.26
C VAL A 137 -14.35 1.38 5.05
N HIS A 138 -13.75 2.10 5.99
CA HIS A 138 -12.73 1.54 6.88
C HIS A 138 -13.39 0.53 7.83
N PRO A 139 -13.07 -0.78 7.77
CA PRO A 139 -13.87 -1.82 8.42
C PRO A 139 -13.85 -1.74 9.96
N ALA A 140 -12.79 -1.20 10.55
CA ALA A 140 -12.71 -1.06 12.00
C ALA A 140 -13.28 0.27 12.54
N LEU A 141 -13.34 1.33 11.69
CA LEU A 141 -13.82 2.65 12.10
C LEU A 141 -15.26 2.92 11.63
N GLY A 142 -15.76 2.19 10.63
CA GLY A 142 -17.08 2.42 10.04
C GLY A 142 -17.20 3.75 9.28
N VAL A 143 -16.08 4.37 8.91
CA VAL A 143 -16.01 5.68 8.23
C VAL A 143 -15.57 5.47 6.78
N PRO A 144 -16.21 6.14 5.79
CA PRO A 144 -15.78 6.11 4.41
C PRO A 144 -14.31 6.55 4.27
N LEU A 145 -13.52 5.86 3.44
CA LEU A 145 -12.11 6.22 3.23
C LEU A 145 -11.96 7.63 2.62
N SER A 146 -12.94 8.07 1.82
CA SER A 146 -13.02 9.44 1.30
C SER A 146 -13.09 10.48 2.40
N ASP A 147 -13.86 10.23 3.45
CA ASP A 147 -14.04 11.14 4.59
C ASP A 147 -12.78 11.16 5.47
N LEU A 148 -12.16 10.00 5.65
CA LEU A 148 -10.85 9.91 6.31
C LEU A 148 -9.81 10.75 5.56
N LEU A 149 -9.70 10.58 4.23
CA LEU A 149 -8.80 11.39 3.42
C LEU A 149 -9.13 12.89 3.54
N ALA A 150 -10.40 13.27 3.46
CA ALA A 150 -10.81 14.68 3.56
C ALA A 150 -10.51 15.32 4.92
N SER A 151 -10.42 14.51 5.98
CA SER A 151 -10.09 14.98 7.34
C SER A 151 -8.58 15.23 7.56
N LEU A 152 -7.72 14.72 6.69
CA LEU A 152 -6.28 14.92 6.80
C LEU A 152 -5.87 16.33 6.34
N PRO A 153 -4.69 16.84 6.78
CA PRO A 153 -4.19 18.14 6.35
C PRO A 153 -4.09 18.25 4.83
N ARG A 154 -4.53 19.38 4.25
CA ARG A 154 -4.56 19.59 2.79
C ARG A 154 -3.20 19.45 2.10
N VAL A 155 -2.10 19.67 2.81
CA VAL A 155 -0.73 19.51 2.28
C VAL A 155 -0.51 18.07 1.80
N ASP A 156 -1.12 17.10 2.48
CA ASP A 156 -0.98 15.68 2.17
C ASP A 156 -1.83 15.26 0.96
N HIS A 157 -2.79 16.10 0.53
CA HIS A 157 -3.69 15.83 -0.59
C HIS A 157 -3.17 16.32 -1.96
N GLN A 158 -2.09 17.13 -1.99
CA GLN A 158 -1.58 17.76 -3.22
C GLN A 158 -0.70 16.80 -4.04
N THR A 159 -1.17 15.60 -4.23
CA THR A 159 -0.47 14.60 -5.03
C THR A 159 -1.14 14.48 -6.40
N GLN A 160 -0.41 14.86 -7.45
CA GLN A 160 -0.82 14.62 -8.82
C GLN A 160 -0.40 13.22 -9.24
N PRO A 161 -1.25 12.49 -9.98
CA PRO A 161 -0.83 11.23 -10.57
C PRO A 161 0.26 11.49 -11.61
N ILE A 162 1.34 10.71 -11.56
CA ILE A 162 2.46 10.82 -12.52
C ILE A 162 2.46 9.69 -13.54
N GLY A 163 1.54 8.75 -13.47
CA GLY A 163 1.43 7.59 -14.35
C GLY A 163 0.55 6.50 -13.75
N TRP A 164 0.64 5.30 -14.34
CA TRP A 164 -0.11 4.11 -13.93
C TRP A 164 0.85 2.99 -13.53
N LEU A 165 0.40 2.17 -12.58
CA LEU A 165 1.11 1.00 -12.10
C LEU A 165 1.18 -0.10 -13.18
#